data_b5871e393e0d0a4b751cfff63bf54f2b
#
_entry.id   b5871e393e0d0a4b751cfff63bf54f2b
#
_cell.length_a   1.000
_cell.length_b   1.000
_cell.length_c   1.000
_cell.angle_alpha   90.00
_cell.angle_beta   90.00
_cell.angle_gamma   90.00
#
_symmetry.space_group_name_H-M   'P 1'
#
loop_
_entity.id
_entity.type
_entity.pdbx_description
1 polymer ?
#
loop_
_entity_poly.entity_id
_entity_poly.type
_entity_poly.pdbx_seq_one_letter_code
_entity_poly.pdbx_strand_id
1 'polypeptide(L)'
;MIRLCPSILNANFDELPNEIAKVARVSDLLHLDVMDNKFVPNFTFSFERAREIIESSQLPVDVHLMIANADKEALPYLETKAASITVHLEACEDPLTLLTEIRKRGKRAAIAIKPGTGIDEIRELLPALDMILVMTVEPGFGGQKFMGEMMPKVEAARKWLDEGGFGDTWLQVDGGVNLETIATARKAGADTFVAGSVVFNSPDPEGVMETLRHIAASVK
;
A
#
# COMPACT_ATOMS: atom_id res chain seq x y z
N MET A 1 9.19 12.91 -4.36
CA MET A 1 7.96 13.40 -3.65
C MET A 1 7.65 12.37 -2.56
N ILE A 2 7.10 12.79 -1.38
CA ILE A 2 6.73 11.88 -0.30
C ILE A 2 5.22 11.76 -0.25
N ARG A 3 4.71 10.52 -0.14
CA ARG A 3 3.28 10.22 -0.06
C ARG A 3 2.98 9.45 1.22
N LEU A 4 1.91 9.84 1.90
CA LEU A 4 1.42 9.19 3.12
C LEU A 4 0.02 8.64 2.90
N CYS A 5 -0.13 7.37 3.19
CA CYS A 5 -1.34 6.58 2.98
C CYS A 5 -1.79 6.00 4.34
N PRO A 6 -2.70 6.67 5.09
CA PRO A 6 -3.23 6.07 6.31
C PRO A 6 -4.03 4.81 5.98
N SER A 7 -3.67 3.66 6.62
CA SER A 7 -4.43 2.43 6.51
C SER A 7 -5.56 2.40 7.53
N ILE A 8 -6.79 2.28 7.06
CA ILE A 8 -7.98 2.18 7.91
C ILE A 8 -8.14 0.83 8.61
N LEU A 9 -7.23 -0.11 8.40
CA LEU A 9 -7.24 -1.41 9.09
C LEU A 9 -7.28 -1.28 10.62
N ASN A 10 -6.71 -0.18 11.16
CA ASN A 10 -6.72 0.12 12.59
C ASN A 10 -7.72 1.21 12.99
N ALA A 11 -8.55 1.68 12.08
CA ALA A 11 -9.60 2.66 12.37
C ALA A 11 -10.85 2.00 12.97
N ASN A 12 -11.74 2.82 13.55
CA ASN A 12 -13.05 2.35 13.96
C ASN A 12 -13.95 2.15 12.73
N PHE A 13 -14.25 0.90 12.37
CA PHE A 13 -15.03 0.55 11.19
C PHE A 13 -16.48 1.04 11.23
N ASP A 14 -17.04 1.27 12.43
CA ASP A 14 -18.39 1.79 12.60
C ASP A 14 -18.49 3.30 12.32
N GLU A 15 -17.33 4.00 12.33
CA GLU A 15 -17.24 5.45 12.16
C GLU A 15 -16.25 5.87 11.06
N LEU A 16 -16.02 5.02 10.05
CA LEU A 16 -15.01 5.26 9.00
C LEU A 16 -15.07 6.66 8.37
N PRO A 17 -16.23 7.26 8.05
CA PRO A 17 -16.25 8.62 7.50
C PRO A 17 -15.61 9.65 8.44
N ASN A 18 -15.84 9.52 9.75
CA ASN A 18 -15.25 10.41 10.75
C ASN A 18 -13.75 10.14 10.92
N GLU A 19 -13.34 8.88 10.93
CA GLU A 19 -11.94 8.49 11.02
C GLU A 19 -11.13 9.01 9.82
N ILE A 20 -11.65 8.85 8.61
CA ILE A 20 -11.02 9.35 7.37
C ILE A 20 -10.94 10.89 7.39
N ALA A 21 -12.00 11.57 7.85
CA ALA A 21 -12.02 13.03 7.91
C ALA A 21 -10.89 13.61 8.79
N LYS A 22 -10.49 12.91 9.86
CA LYS A 22 -9.39 13.34 10.76
C LYS A 22 -8.04 13.47 10.05
N VAL A 23 -7.83 12.72 8.97
CA VAL A 23 -6.54 12.63 8.27
C VAL A 23 -6.57 13.12 6.84
N ALA A 24 -7.75 13.47 6.32
CA ALA A 24 -7.95 13.76 4.90
C ALA A 24 -7.08 14.91 4.37
N ARG A 25 -6.86 15.96 5.17
CA ARG A 25 -6.10 17.15 4.74
C ARG A 25 -4.59 16.92 4.63
N VAL A 26 -4.07 15.92 5.34
CA VAL A 26 -2.64 15.64 5.48
C VAL A 26 -2.20 14.34 4.79
N SER A 27 -3.13 13.67 4.12
CA SER A 27 -2.92 12.39 3.43
C SER A 27 -2.96 12.56 1.92
N ASP A 28 -2.24 11.70 1.20
CA ASP A 28 -2.23 11.68 -0.26
C ASP A 28 -3.23 10.66 -0.82
N LEU A 29 -3.34 9.49 -0.18
CA LEU A 29 -4.32 8.45 -0.49
C LEU A 29 -4.85 7.83 0.81
N LEU A 30 -6.00 7.18 0.73
CA LEU A 30 -6.49 6.28 1.76
C LEU A 30 -6.04 4.86 1.41
N HIS A 31 -5.41 4.14 2.32
CA HIS A 31 -5.03 2.74 2.12
C HIS A 31 -6.12 1.81 2.65
N LEU A 32 -6.63 0.95 1.76
CA LEU A 32 -7.73 0.02 2.02
C LEU A 32 -7.26 -1.42 1.89
N ASP A 33 -7.05 -2.08 3.03
CA ASP A 33 -6.65 -3.48 3.13
C ASP A 33 -7.85 -4.42 2.99
N VAL A 34 -7.94 -5.15 1.89
CA VAL A 34 -8.98 -6.16 1.63
C VAL A 34 -8.41 -7.55 1.82
N MET A 35 -8.99 -8.30 2.77
CA MET A 35 -8.55 -9.64 3.17
C MET A 35 -9.70 -10.64 3.05
N ASP A 36 -9.42 -11.82 2.50
CA ASP A 36 -10.43 -12.84 2.16
C ASP A 36 -10.46 -14.07 3.07
N ASN A 37 -9.63 -14.10 4.12
CA ASN A 37 -9.43 -15.25 5.00
C ASN A 37 -8.98 -16.54 4.28
N LYS A 38 -8.29 -16.39 3.13
CA LYS A 38 -7.68 -17.49 2.36
C LYS A 38 -6.22 -17.19 2.08
N PHE A 39 -5.91 -16.04 1.50
CA PHE A 39 -4.55 -15.58 1.24
C PHE A 39 -3.83 -15.20 2.53
N VAL A 40 -4.55 -14.59 3.47
CA VAL A 40 -4.14 -14.28 4.85
C VAL A 40 -5.17 -14.79 5.84
N PRO A 41 -4.79 -15.13 7.08
CA PRO A 41 -5.71 -15.70 8.09
C PRO A 41 -6.56 -14.62 8.77
N ASN A 42 -7.12 -13.71 8.00
CA ASN A 42 -7.98 -12.62 8.45
C ASN A 42 -8.95 -12.22 7.35
N PHE A 43 -10.09 -11.63 7.75
CA PHE A 43 -11.10 -11.05 6.86
C PHE A 43 -11.36 -9.59 7.28
N THR A 44 -11.44 -8.67 6.33
CA THR A 44 -11.73 -7.26 6.60
C THR A 44 -13.04 -6.81 5.98
N PHE A 45 -13.12 -6.77 4.67
CA PHE A 45 -14.25 -6.23 3.93
C PHE A 45 -14.70 -7.16 2.81
N SER A 46 -16.03 -7.32 2.63
CA SER A 46 -16.56 -7.86 1.37
C SER A 46 -16.32 -6.87 0.23
N PHE A 47 -16.44 -7.34 -1.01
CA PHE A 47 -16.32 -6.44 -2.18
C PHE A 47 -17.33 -5.28 -2.10
N GLU A 48 -18.59 -5.55 -1.72
CA GLU A 48 -19.64 -4.54 -1.61
C GLU A 48 -19.25 -3.45 -0.61
N ARG A 49 -18.73 -3.86 0.58
CA ARG A 49 -18.29 -2.90 1.59
C ARG A 49 -17.05 -2.12 1.16
N ALA A 50 -16.08 -2.79 0.56
CA ALA A 50 -14.89 -2.13 -0.01
C ALA A 50 -15.29 -1.11 -1.10
N ARG A 51 -16.23 -1.48 -1.98
CA ARG A 51 -16.76 -0.56 -3.01
C ARG A 51 -17.44 0.65 -2.40
N GLU A 52 -18.28 0.48 -1.37
CA GLU A 52 -18.90 1.60 -0.66
C GLU A 52 -17.86 2.58 -0.11
N ILE A 53 -16.79 2.07 0.51
CA ILE A 53 -15.70 2.89 1.04
C ILE A 53 -15.00 3.64 -0.11
N ILE A 54 -14.67 2.95 -1.20
CA ILE A 54 -13.99 3.53 -2.37
C ILE A 54 -14.84 4.65 -2.98
N GLU A 55 -16.14 4.41 -3.18
CA GLU A 55 -17.03 5.36 -3.85
C GLU A 55 -17.36 6.59 -2.99
N SER A 56 -17.36 6.44 -1.65
CA SER A 56 -17.69 7.51 -0.71
C SER A 56 -16.48 8.28 -0.18
N SER A 57 -15.27 7.77 -0.39
CA SER A 57 -14.03 8.37 0.14
C SER A 57 -13.79 9.77 -0.43
N GLN A 58 -13.39 10.71 0.46
CA GLN A 58 -12.92 12.04 0.09
C GLN A 58 -11.48 12.03 -0.44
N LEU A 59 -10.72 10.97 -0.15
CA LEU A 59 -9.37 10.74 -0.63
C LEU A 59 -9.38 9.75 -1.80
N PRO A 60 -8.44 9.85 -2.76
CA PRO A 60 -8.18 8.76 -3.68
C PRO A 60 -7.83 7.49 -2.90
N VAL A 61 -8.38 6.34 -3.28
CA VAL A 61 -8.20 5.09 -2.53
C VAL A 61 -7.14 4.22 -3.22
N ASP A 62 -6.17 3.81 -2.44
CA ASP A 62 -5.18 2.78 -2.75
C ASP A 62 -5.68 1.44 -2.20
N VAL A 63 -6.14 0.57 -3.09
CA VAL A 63 -6.72 -0.73 -2.70
C VAL A 63 -5.63 -1.78 -2.68
N HIS A 64 -5.39 -2.36 -1.51
CA HIS A 64 -4.43 -3.44 -1.30
C HIS A 64 -5.18 -4.77 -1.13
N LEU A 65 -5.06 -5.64 -2.15
CA LEU A 65 -5.78 -6.91 -2.24
C LEU A 65 -4.94 -8.06 -1.69
N MET A 66 -5.16 -8.42 -0.45
CA MET A 66 -4.65 -9.63 0.19
C MET A 66 -5.66 -10.77 0.01
N ILE A 67 -5.89 -11.17 -1.23
CA ILE A 67 -6.91 -12.15 -1.66
C ILE A 67 -6.28 -13.24 -2.51
N ALA A 68 -6.78 -14.46 -2.38
CA ALA A 68 -6.38 -15.58 -3.24
C ALA A 68 -6.95 -15.40 -4.66
N ASN A 69 -6.23 -15.96 -5.67
CA ASN A 69 -6.65 -15.93 -7.06
C ASN A 69 -6.92 -14.50 -7.58
N ALA A 70 -5.91 -13.64 -7.43
CA ALA A 70 -6.02 -12.21 -7.74
C ALA A 70 -6.37 -11.96 -9.22
N ASP A 71 -5.94 -12.81 -10.14
CA ASP A 71 -6.25 -12.70 -11.58
C ASP A 71 -7.74 -12.60 -11.87
N LYS A 72 -8.56 -13.22 -11.03
CA LYS A 72 -10.02 -13.21 -11.16
C LYS A 72 -10.68 -12.26 -10.15
N GLU A 73 -10.28 -12.37 -8.89
CA GLU A 73 -10.98 -11.70 -7.80
C GLU A 73 -10.68 -10.19 -7.73
N ALA A 74 -9.61 -9.70 -8.39
CA ALA A 74 -9.32 -8.28 -8.52
C ALA A 74 -10.19 -7.57 -9.59
N LEU A 75 -10.74 -8.30 -10.57
CA LEU A 75 -11.43 -7.70 -11.70
C LEU A 75 -12.62 -6.79 -11.31
N PRO A 76 -13.47 -7.12 -10.32
CA PRO A 76 -14.54 -6.23 -9.90
C PRO A 76 -14.06 -4.86 -9.40
N TYR A 77 -12.85 -4.78 -8.80
CA TYR A 77 -12.28 -3.54 -8.31
C TYR A 77 -11.86 -2.58 -9.44
N LEU A 78 -11.65 -3.09 -10.65
CA LEU A 78 -11.35 -2.29 -11.83
C LEU A 78 -12.50 -1.36 -12.22
N GLU A 79 -13.73 -1.70 -11.85
CA GLU A 79 -14.93 -0.91 -12.14
C GLU A 79 -15.26 0.14 -11.06
N THR A 80 -14.45 0.20 -9.97
CA THR A 80 -14.62 1.18 -8.90
C THR A 80 -13.84 2.47 -9.18
N LYS A 81 -13.98 3.49 -8.30
CA LYS A 81 -13.18 4.72 -8.35
C LYS A 81 -11.78 4.58 -7.70
N ALA A 82 -11.32 3.37 -7.43
CA ALA A 82 -9.98 3.16 -6.88
C ALA A 82 -8.92 3.89 -7.71
N ALA A 83 -7.99 4.57 -7.06
CA ALA A 83 -6.89 5.28 -7.70
C ALA A 83 -5.74 4.33 -8.05
N SER A 84 -5.49 3.34 -7.20
CA SER A 84 -4.53 2.26 -7.40
C SER A 84 -5.10 0.92 -6.95
N ILE A 85 -4.63 -0.14 -7.58
CA ILE A 85 -4.93 -1.53 -7.21
C ILE A 85 -3.61 -2.26 -7.07
N THR A 86 -3.35 -2.72 -5.85
CA THR A 86 -2.18 -3.51 -5.48
C THR A 86 -2.59 -4.96 -5.29
N VAL A 87 -1.98 -5.86 -6.03
CA VAL A 87 -2.15 -7.30 -5.92
C VAL A 87 -0.86 -7.94 -5.45
N HIS A 88 -0.94 -9.03 -4.69
CA HIS A 88 0.23 -9.78 -4.29
C HIS A 88 0.73 -10.68 -5.43
N LEU A 89 2.04 -10.68 -5.66
CA LEU A 89 2.68 -11.57 -6.65
C LEU A 89 2.30 -13.03 -6.37
N GLU A 90 2.30 -13.42 -5.10
CA GLU A 90 2.03 -14.78 -4.64
C GLU A 90 0.56 -15.21 -4.84
N ALA A 91 -0.32 -14.28 -5.18
CA ALA A 91 -1.73 -14.54 -5.47
C ALA A 91 -2.08 -14.54 -6.96
N CYS A 92 -1.11 -14.27 -7.83
CA CYS A 92 -1.29 -14.18 -9.29
C CYS A 92 -0.71 -15.41 -10.00
N GLU A 93 -1.44 -15.90 -11.01
CA GLU A 93 -0.94 -16.87 -11.98
C GLU A 93 -0.31 -16.16 -13.19
N ASP A 94 -0.91 -15.04 -13.64
CA ASP A 94 -0.40 -14.19 -14.73
C ASP A 94 -0.40 -12.70 -14.33
N PRO A 95 0.56 -12.28 -13.48
CA PRO A 95 0.62 -10.91 -12.98
C PRO A 95 0.77 -9.88 -14.10
N LEU A 96 1.46 -10.18 -15.20
CA LEU A 96 1.67 -9.24 -16.30
C LEU A 96 0.36 -8.88 -17.00
N THR A 97 -0.48 -9.88 -17.28
CA THR A 97 -1.81 -9.65 -17.89
C THR A 97 -2.69 -8.85 -16.96
N LEU A 98 -2.75 -9.19 -15.66
CA LEU A 98 -3.56 -8.47 -14.68
C LEU A 98 -3.11 -7.00 -14.52
N LEU A 99 -1.82 -6.74 -14.36
CA LEU A 99 -1.27 -5.38 -14.26
C LEU A 99 -1.58 -4.54 -15.51
N THR A 100 -1.48 -5.16 -16.68
CA THR A 100 -1.82 -4.51 -17.95
C THR A 100 -3.31 -4.13 -17.99
N GLU A 101 -4.19 -4.99 -17.51
CA GLU A 101 -5.63 -4.72 -17.46
C GLU A 101 -5.97 -3.62 -16.44
N ILE A 102 -5.31 -3.59 -15.28
CA ILE A 102 -5.44 -2.50 -14.29
C ILE A 102 -5.08 -1.15 -14.94
N ARG A 103 -3.95 -1.07 -15.65
CA ARG A 103 -3.51 0.17 -16.33
C ARG A 103 -4.46 0.59 -17.45
N LYS A 104 -5.00 -0.33 -18.24
CA LYS A 104 -6.00 -0.05 -19.28
C LYS A 104 -7.27 0.60 -18.72
N ARG A 105 -7.62 0.32 -17.46
CA ARG A 105 -8.75 0.95 -16.78
C ARG A 105 -8.38 2.30 -16.13
N GLY A 106 -7.19 2.82 -16.43
CA GLY A 106 -6.73 4.13 -15.94
C GLY A 106 -6.34 4.15 -14.46
N LYS A 107 -6.10 2.98 -13.86
CA LYS A 107 -5.69 2.84 -12.47
C LYS A 107 -4.20 2.61 -12.37
N ARG A 108 -3.57 3.04 -11.26
CA ARG A 108 -2.19 2.68 -10.96
C ARG A 108 -2.12 1.18 -10.69
N ALA A 109 -1.34 0.48 -11.52
CA ALA A 109 -1.09 -0.95 -11.38
C ALA A 109 0.07 -1.18 -10.42
N ALA A 110 -0.18 -1.93 -9.35
CA ALA A 110 0.80 -2.17 -8.32
C ALA A 110 0.94 -3.65 -7.98
N ILE A 111 2.17 -4.05 -7.66
CA ILE A 111 2.50 -5.39 -7.18
C ILE A 111 3.04 -5.32 -5.75
N ALA A 112 2.53 -6.18 -4.87
CA ALA A 112 3.05 -6.39 -3.53
C ALA A 112 3.85 -7.68 -3.46
N ILE A 113 4.88 -7.72 -2.62
CA ILE A 113 5.62 -8.93 -2.26
C ILE A 113 5.66 -9.13 -0.75
N LYS A 114 5.47 -10.38 -0.33
CA LYS A 114 5.62 -10.80 1.08
C LYS A 114 7.08 -10.75 1.55
N PRO A 115 7.33 -10.75 2.87
CA PRO A 115 8.68 -10.81 3.41
C PRO A 115 9.48 -12.03 2.89
N GLY A 116 8.83 -13.18 2.66
CA GLY A 116 9.49 -14.39 2.16
C GLY A 116 9.80 -14.38 0.65
N THR A 117 9.20 -13.49 -0.14
CA THR A 117 9.32 -13.46 -1.62
C THR A 117 10.52 -12.62 -2.05
N GLY A 118 11.34 -13.12 -2.97
CA GLY A 118 12.50 -12.40 -3.49
C GLY A 118 12.10 -11.19 -4.33
N ILE A 119 12.78 -10.05 -4.13
CA ILE A 119 12.52 -8.84 -4.94
C ILE A 119 12.81 -9.07 -6.44
N ASP A 120 13.74 -9.94 -6.78
CA ASP A 120 14.09 -10.25 -8.17
C ASP A 120 12.93 -10.86 -8.96
N GLU A 121 11.94 -11.47 -8.29
CA GLU A 121 10.77 -12.09 -8.91
C GLU A 121 9.87 -11.08 -9.64
N ILE A 122 9.93 -9.79 -9.28
CA ILE A 122 9.16 -8.74 -9.95
C ILE A 122 9.94 -7.97 -11.02
N ARG A 123 11.21 -8.32 -11.25
CA ARG A 123 12.09 -7.51 -12.11
C ARG A 123 11.58 -7.39 -13.55
N GLU A 124 11.04 -8.46 -14.11
CA GLU A 124 10.50 -8.46 -15.47
C GLU A 124 9.15 -7.71 -15.57
N LEU A 125 8.48 -7.47 -14.44
CA LEU A 125 7.21 -6.74 -14.39
C LEU A 125 7.39 -5.22 -14.37
N LEU A 126 8.61 -4.69 -14.12
CA LEU A 126 8.86 -3.26 -13.95
C LEU A 126 8.23 -2.37 -15.05
N PRO A 127 8.25 -2.74 -16.36
CA PRO A 127 7.61 -1.92 -17.40
C PRO A 127 6.09 -1.82 -17.28
N ALA A 128 5.46 -2.76 -16.57
CA ALA A 128 4.01 -2.81 -16.38
C ALA A 128 3.57 -2.20 -15.02
N LEU A 129 4.53 -1.79 -14.17
CA LEU A 129 4.26 -1.31 -12.81
C LEU A 129 4.24 0.22 -12.74
N ASP A 130 3.24 0.74 -12.04
CA ASP A 130 3.18 2.14 -11.60
C ASP A 130 3.52 2.27 -10.11
N MET A 131 3.52 1.15 -9.36
CA MET A 131 3.90 1.11 -7.95
C MET A 131 4.39 -0.30 -7.56
N ILE A 132 5.39 -0.34 -6.67
CA ILE A 132 5.87 -1.55 -5.99
C ILE A 132 5.57 -1.38 -4.51
N LEU A 133 4.92 -2.38 -3.90
CA LEU A 133 4.71 -2.45 -2.46
C LEU A 133 5.60 -3.54 -1.85
N VAL A 134 6.53 -3.14 -0.99
CA VAL A 134 7.32 -4.08 -0.19
C VAL A 134 6.67 -4.21 1.19
N MET A 135 6.17 -5.41 1.51
CA MET A 135 5.66 -5.68 2.86
C MET A 135 6.80 -5.66 3.86
N THR A 136 6.62 -4.89 4.92
CA THR A 136 7.55 -4.79 6.05
C THR A 136 7.01 -5.44 7.33
N VAL A 137 6.00 -6.27 7.16
CA VAL A 137 5.42 -7.24 8.10
C VAL A 137 4.85 -8.42 7.32
N GLU A 138 4.54 -9.53 7.98
CA GLU A 138 3.69 -10.55 7.36
C GLU A 138 2.27 -9.98 7.17
N PRO A 139 1.68 -10.07 5.95
CA PRO A 139 0.36 -9.51 5.70
C PRO A 139 -0.73 -10.22 6.51
N GLY A 140 -1.81 -9.48 6.85
CA GLY A 140 -2.98 -10.03 7.51
C GLY A 140 -3.39 -9.35 8.81
N PHE A 141 -2.50 -8.66 9.51
CA PHE A 141 -2.83 -7.98 10.77
C PHE A 141 -2.12 -6.63 10.87
N GLY A 142 -2.83 -5.65 11.42
CA GLY A 142 -2.24 -4.35 11.75
C GLY A 142 -1.43 -4.36 13.05
N GLY A 143 -0.66 -3.30 13.30
CA GLY A 143 0.05 -3.08 14.57
C GLY A 143 1.27 -3.97 14.80
N GLN A 144 1.77 -4.65 13.78
CA GLN A 144 2.97 -5.49 13.85
C GLN A 144 4.25 -4.63 13.87
N LYS A 145 5.34 -5.25 14.33
CA LYS A 145 6.66 -4.63 14.37
C LYS A 145 7.27 -4.58 12.97
N PHE A 146 7.81 -3.43 12.62
CA PHE A 146 8.53 -3.19 11.37
C PHE A 146 9.72 -4.14 11.18
N MET A 147 9.78 -4.80 10.04
CA MET A 147 10.85 -5.71 9.64
C MET A 147 11.94 -4.94 8.89
N GLY A 148 12.92 -4.41 9.61
CA GLY A 148 14.03 -3.65 9.01
C GLY A 148 14.89 -4.46 8.04
N GLU A 149 14.88 -5.78 8.16
CA GLU A 149 15.52 -6.73 7.22
C GLU A 149 14.91 -6.71 5.80
N MET A 150 13.78 -6.05 5.61
CA MET A 150 13.21 -5.83 4.27
C MET A 150 13.85 -4.65 3.52
N MET A 151 14.62 -3.82 4.19
CA MET A 151 15.22 -2.64 3.56
C MET A 151 16.11 -2.95 2.36
N PRO A 152 16.92 -4.03 2.34
CA PRO A 152 17.66 -4.41 1.13
C PRO A 152 16.77 -4.63 -0.11
N LYS A 153 15.51 -5.07 0.05
CA LYS A 153 14.57 -5.19 -1.08
C LYS A 153 14.13 -3.81 -1.58
N VAL A 154 13.88 -2.88 -0.65
CA VAL A 154 13.52 -1.49 -0.98
C VAL A 154 14.67 -0.80 -1.72
N GLU A 155 15.92 -0.99 -1.25
CA GLU A 155 17.13 -0.46 -1.89
C GLU A 155 17.33 -1.02 -3.31
N ALA A 156 17.15 -2.34 -3.47
CA ALA A 156 17.26 -2.99 -4.77
C ALA A 156 16.19 -2.49 -5.75
N ALA A 157 14.93 -2.40 -5.30
CA ALA A 157 13.83 -1.86 -6.09
C ALA A 157 14.10 -0.41 -6.52
N ARG A 158 14.54 0.46 -5.60
CA ARG A 158 14.88 1.87 -5.90
C ARG A 158 15.98 1.94 -6.95
N LYS A 159 17.03 1.16 -6.78
CA LYS A 159 18.13 1.09 -7.75
C LYS A 159 17.64 0.73 -9.15
N TRP A 160 16.79 -0.29 -9.28
CA TRP A 160 16.26 -0.70 -10.59
C TRP A 160 15.38 0.37 -11.22
N LEU A 161 14.54 1.03 -10.41
CA LEU A 161 13.69 2.12 -10.89
C LEU A 161 14.52 3.29 -11.42
N ASP A 162 15.58 3.65 -10.71
CA ASP A 162 16.47 4.75 -11.10
C ASP A 162 17.30 4.41 -12.34
N GLU A 163 17.90 3.21 -12.40
CA GLU A 163 18.74 2.73 -13.52
C GLU A 163 17.90 2.40 -14.77
N GLY A 164 16.66 1.93 -14.60
CA GLY A 164 15.76 1.53 -15.68
C GLY A 164 14.93 2.68 -16.28
N GLY A 165 15.04 3.89 -15.75
CA GLY A 165 14.24 5.03 -16.21
C GLY A 165 12.78 4.99 -15.78
N PHE A 166 12.45 4.24 -14.71
CA PHE A 166 11.10 4.12 -14.12
C PHE A 166 10.89 5.11 -12.97
N GLY A 167 11.40 6.34 -13.09
CA GLY A 167 11.38 7.35 -12.03
C GLY A 167 9.98 7.77 -11.55
N ASP A 168 8.94 7.54 -12.36
CA ASP A 168 7.55 7.80 -12.01
C ASP A 168 6.88 6.66 -11.24
N THR A 169 7.51 5.47 -11.19
CA THR A 169 7.00 4.32 -10.42
C THR A 169 7.22 4.56 -8.92
N TRP A 170 6.17 4.44 -8.14
CA TRP A 170 6.20 4.65 -6.69
C TRP A 170 6.77 3.43 -5.98
N LEU A 171 7.50 3.68 -4.91
CA LEU A 171 8.03 2.61 -4.05
C LEU A 171 7.41 2.75 -2.67
N GLN A 172 6.43 1.89 -2.42
CA GLN A 172 5.63 1.87 -1.19
C GLN A 172 6.16 0.82 -0.22
N VAL A 173 6.05 1.12 1.08
CA VAL A 173 6.24 0.17 2.17
C VAL A 173 5.00 0.12 3.04
N ASP A 174 4.61 -1.08 3.47
CA ASP A 174 3.49 -1.33 4.37
C ASP A 174 3.86 -2.31 5.48
N GLY A 175 3.57 -1.88 6.70
CA GLY A 175 3.75 -2.65 7.92
C GLY A 175 4.71 -2.02 8.92
N GLY A 176 4.21 -1.66 10.11
CA GLY A 176 4.99 -1.14 11.21
C GLY A 176 5.64 0.23 11.00
N VAL A 177 5.19 0.98 9.99
CA VAL A 177 5.65 2.36 9.74
C VAL A 177 5.16 3.26 10.87
N ASN A 178 6.10 3.96 11.50
CA ASN A 178 5.87 4.87 12.61
C ASN A 178 6.95 5.97 12.65
N LEU A 179 6.95 6.82 13.68
CA LEU A 179 7.87 7.95 13.80
C LEU A 179 9.36 7.55 13.89
N GLU A 180 9.65 6.30 14.30
CA GLU A 180 11.02 5.78 14.41
C GLU A 180 11.47 5.08 13.13
N THR A 181 10.53 4.40 12.42
CA THR A 181 10.87 3.51 11.30
C THR A 181 10.78 4.18 9.93
N ILE A 182 9.97 5.24 9.78
CA ILE A 182 9.77 5.92 8.49
C ILE A 182 11.07 6.47 7.90
N ALA A 183 11.97 6.99 8.74
CA ALA A 183 13.28 7.48 8.30
C ALA A 183 14.13 6.36 7.71
N THR A 184 14.07 5.15 8.28
CA THR A 184 14.79 3.97 7.80
C THR A 184 14.27 3.54 6.44
N ALA A 185 12.95 3.46 6.27
CA ALA A 185 12.33 3.12 4.99
C ALA A 185 12.61 4.17 3.92
N ARG A 186 12.56 5.47 4.29
CA ARG A 186 12.90 6.57 3.38
C ARG A 186 14.36 6.50 2.92
N LYS A 187 15.27 6.20 3.81
CA LYS A 187 16.72 6.06 3.52
C LYS A 187 16.99 4.93 2.54
N ALA A 188 16.24 3.84 2.64
CA ALA A 188 16.30 2.72 1.70
C ALA A 188 15.70 3.05 0.31
N GLY A 189 15.05 4.22 0.16
CA GLY A 189 14.54 4.70 -1.13
C GLY A 189 13.02 4.69 -1.28
N ALA A 190 12.25 4.29 -0.25
CA ALA A 190 10.80 4.39 -0.28
C ALA A 190 10.34 5.86 -0.41
N ASP A 191 9.27 6.09 -1.13
CA ASP A 191 8.66 7.41 -1.33
C ASP A 191 7.17 7.45 -0.97
N THR A 192 6.59 6.30 -0.69
CA THR A 192 5.17 6.11 -0.33
C THR A 192 5.08 5.22 0.91
N PHE A 193 4.34 5.66 1.93
CA PHE A 193 4.36 5.02 3.25
C PHE A 193 2.95 4.75 3.73
N VAL A 194 2.65 3.50 4.07
CA VAL A 194 1.40 3.10 4.70
C VAL A 194 1.57 3.14 6.21
N ALA A 195 0.73 3.93 6.89
CA ALA A 195 0.74 4.08 8.33
C ALA A 195 -0.66 3.86 8.91
N GLY A 196 -0.84 2.82 9.72
CA GLY A 196 -2.12 2.44 10.31
C GLY A 196 -2.18 2.75 11.81
N SER A 197 -1.72 1.82 12.64
CA SER A 197 -1.87 1.87 14.10
C SER A 197 -1.30 3.14 14.76
N VAL A 198 -0.15 3.63 14.28
CA VAL A 198 0.46 4.86 14.81
C VAL A 198 -0.44 6.09 14.63
N VAL A 199 -1.25 6.09 13.57
CA VAL A 199 -2.18 7.18 13.22
C VAL A 199 -3.49 7.03 14.01
N PHE A 200 -4.21 5.92 13.81
CA PHE A 200 -5.57 5.77 14.34
C PHE A 200 -5.64 5.44 15.83
N ASN A 201 -4.54 5.00 16.46
CA ASN A 201 -4.46 4.88 17.91
C ASN A 201 -3.99 6.18 18.61
N SER A 202 -3.67 7.22 17.85
CA SER A 202 -3.28 8.52 18.40
C SER A 202 -4.50 9.37 18.75
N PRO A 203 -4.43 10.16 19.83
CA PRO A 203 -5.43 11.20 20.10
C PRO A 203 -5.36 12.35 19.08
N ASP A 204 -4.26 12.47 18.32
CA ASP A 204 -4.02 13.47 17.29
C ASP A 204 -3.52 12.80 16.00
N PRO A 205 -4.41 12.17 15.20
CA PRO A 205 -4.03 11.51 13.96
C PRO A 205 -3.42 12.46 12.91
N GLU A 206 -3.94 13.69 12.81
CA GLU A 206 -3.45 14.70 11.87
C GLU A 206 -2.00 15.10 12.20
N GLY A 207 -1.72 15.43 13.46
CA GLY A 207 -0.37 15.80 13.91
C GLY A 207 0.66 14.67 13.75
N VAL A 208 0.23 13.40 13.91
CA VAL A 208 1.08 12.24 13.62
C VAL A 208 1.43 12.19 12.14
N MET A 209 0.46 12.35 11.24
CA MET A 209 0.70 12.34 9.79
C MET A 209 1.63 13.48 9.36
N GLU A 210 1.46 14.69 9.89
CA GLU A 210 2.36 15.81 9.63
C GLU A 210 3.78 15.54 10.11
N THR A 211 3.92 14.93 11.29
CA THR A 211 5.23 14.55 11.86
C THR A 211 5.91 13.47 11.01
N LEU A 212 5.17 12.43 10.57
CA LEU A 212 5.68 11.42 9.66
C LEU A 212 6.21 12.05 8.35
N ARG A 213 5.45 12.97 7.77
CA ARG A 213 5.85 13.70 6.55
C ARG A 213 7.13 14.50 6.78
N HIS A 214 7.19 15.21 7.89
CA HIS A 214 8.37 16.01 8.25
C HIS A 214 9.63 15.13 8.42
N ILE A 215 9.52 14.02 9.13
CA ILE A 215 10.63 13.08 9.32
C ILE A 215 11.09 12.52 7.96
N ALA A 216 10.16 12.03 7.13
CA ALA A 216 10.50 11.49 5.82
C ALA A 216 11.14 12.54 4.89
N ALA A 217 10.69 13.80 4.95
CA ALA A 217 11.25 14.91 4.17
C ALA A 217 12.64 15.34 4.63
N SER A 218 12.98 15.13 5.88
CA SER A 218 14.29 15.49 6.46
C SER A 218 15.41 14.51 6.10
N VAL A 219 15.07 13.32 5.61
CA VAL A 219 16.05 12.30 5.17
C VAL A 219 16.64 12.71 3.82
N LYS A 220 17.98 12.80 3.80
CA LYS A 220 18.77 13.12 2.61
C LYS A 220 19.16 11.85 1.86
#